data_553d8b9ec012e0b7caf8bbf358643e86
#
_entry.id   553d8b9ec012e0b7caf8bbf358643e86
#
_cell.length_a   1.000
_cell.length_b   1.000
_cell.length_c   1.000
_cell.angle_alpha   90.00
_cell.angle_beta   90.00
_cell.angle_gamma   90.00
#
_symmetry.space_group_name_H-M   'P 1'
#
loop_
_entity.id
_entity.type
_entity.pdbx_description
1 polymer ?
#
loop_
_entity_poly.entity_id
_entity_poly.type
_entity_poly.pdbx_seq_one_letter_code
_entity_poly.pdbx_strand_id
1 'polypeptide(L)'
;MNRPPPRFRDTQEDAMAISPNLRKYLRSCGTSYDEIPHSRTFAAARAAHAAHVSGKNVAKGVMMRAGDDYVLAVLPSSRHVDLARLGASLGCDVRLLSEAEAAMSFPDCEFGAIPPLGEAYGLDFVVDDDLLDSRLHDDDEIYFEGGDHRTLIAIEATDWRRMMSDARHCAFAV
;
A
#
# COMPACT_ATOMS: atom_id res chain seq x y z
N MET A 1 -20.75 -2.57 -23.60
CA MET A 1 -19.82 -3.62 -24.10
C MET A 1 -19.48 -4.55 -22.95
N ASN A 2 -19.76 -5.85 -23.10
CA ASN A 2 -19.62 -6.86 -22.05
C ASN A 2 -18.14 -7.11 -21.72
N ARG A 3 -17.70 -6.76 -20.50
CA ARG A 3 -16.45 -7.25 -19.94
C ARG A 3 -16.65 -8.72 -19.55
N PRO A 4 -15.80 -9.65 -19.98
CA PRO A 4 -15.93 -11.03 -19.56
C PRO A 4 -15.67 -11.17 -18.06
N PRO A 5 -16.33 -12.12 -17.35
CA PRO A 5 -16.11 -12.31 -15.93
C PRO A 5 -14.67 -12.77 -15.65
N PRO A 6 -14.09 -12.41 -14.49
CA PRO A 6 -12.75 -12.81 -14.14
C PRO A 6 -12.65 -14.34 -14.09
N ARG A 7 -11.67 -14.89 -14.79
CA ARG A 7 -11.38 -16.33 -14.76
C ARG A 7 -10.60 -16.64 -13.48
N PHE A 8 -11.29 -17.11 -12.47
CA PHE A 8 -10.65 -17.78 -11.33
C PHE A 8 -9.93 -19.04 -11.85
N ARG A 9 -8.62 -19.02 -11.90
CA ARG A 9 -7.82 -20.23 -12.01
C ARG A 9 -7.45 -20.67 -10.60
N ASP A 10 -8.23 -21.57 -10.05
CA ASP A 10 -7.83 -22.39 -8.91
C ASP A 10 -6.77 -23.39 -9.40
N THR A 11 -5.51 -23.02 -9.27
CA THR A 11 -4.41 -23.98 -9.28
C THR A 11 -3.53 -23.71 -8.07
N GLN A 12 -3.35 -24.73 -7.27
CA GLN A 12 -2.73 -24.76 -5.95
C GLN A 12 -1.23 -24.41 -5.93
N GLU A 13 -0.64 -23.99 -7.06
CA GLU A 13 0.76 -23.56 -7.20
C GLU A 13 0.94 -22.02 -7.26
N ASP A 14 -0.16 -21.23 -7.42
CA ASP A 14 -0.12 -19.75 -7.44
C ASP A 14 -0.43 -19.11 -6.06
N ALA A 15 -0.39 -19.89 -4.98
CA ALA A 15 -0.86 -19.45 -3.65
C ALA A 15 0.08 -18.47 -2.92
N MET A 16 1.13 -17.95 -3.56
CA MET A 16 2.12 -17.07 -2.93
C MET A 16 2.19 -15.65 -3.53
N ALA A 17 1.29 -15.29 -4.43
CA ALA A 17 1.35 -13.99 -5.11
C ALA A 17 0.98 -12.80 -4.22
N ILE A 18 0.06 -12.96 -3.29
CA ILE A 18 -0.31 -11.88 -2.35
C ILE A 18 -0.44 -12.40 -0.92
N SER A 19 -0.12 -11.54 0.05
CA SER A 19 -0.21 -11.86 1.47
C SER A 19 -1.61 -12.36 1.85
N PRO A 20 -1.73 -13.46 2.62
CA PRO A 20 -3.01 -13.97 3.11
C PRO A 20 -3.82 -12.94 3.92
N ASN A 21 -3.16 -12.15 4.77
CA ASN A 21 -3.82 -11.08 5.55
C ASN A 21 -4.38 -9.99 4.62
N LEU A 22 -3.60 -9.57 3.63
CA LEU A 22 -4.06 -8.62 2.62
C LEU A 22 -5.27 -9.15 1.84
N ARG A 23 -5.20 -10.38 1.38
CA ARG A 23 -6.31 -11.04 0.65
C ARG A 23 -7.58 -11.10 1.49
N LYS A 24 -7.46 -11.50 2.75
CA LYS A 24 -8.57 -11.56 3.71
C LYS A 24 -9.20 -10.17 3.92
N TYR A 25 -8.36 -9.14 4.08
CA TYR A 25 -8.82 -7.78 4.29
C TYR A 25 -9.57 -7.24 3.06
N LEU A 26 -9.01 -7.35 1.85
CA LEU A 26 -9.66 -6.91 0.63
C LEU A 26 -11.03 -7.59 0.40
N ARG A 27 -11.11 -8.89 0.69
CA ARG A 27 -12.39 -9.63 0.66
C ARG A 27 -13.40 -9.09 1.68
N SER A 28 -12.96 -8.79 2.90
CA SER A 28 -13.84 -8.25 3.94
C SER A 28 -14.38 -6.87 3.61
N CYS A 29 -13.61 -6.06 2.86
CA CYS A 29 -14.03 -4.75 2.35
C CYS A 29 -14.96 -4.85 1.14
N GLY A 30 -15.13 -6.04 0.54
CA GLY A 30 -15.88 -6.21 -0.70
C GLY A 30 -15.24 -5.53 -1.91
N THR A 31 -13.92 -5.28 -1.84
CA THR A 31 -13.15 -4.60 -2.89
C THR A 31 -12.76 -5.59 -3.98
N SER A 32 -13.06 -5.25 -5.23
CA SER A 32 -12.51 -5.93 -6.40
C SER A 32 -11.10 -5.44 -6.67
N TYR A 33 -10.19 -6.35 -7.01
CA TYR A 33 -8.81 -6.01 -7.33
C TYR A 33 -8.27 -6.88 -8.46
N ASP A 34 -7.27 -6.37 -9.15
CA ASP A 34 -6.47 -7.11 -10.11
C ASP A 34 -5.07 -7.34 -9.57
N GLU A 35 -4.50 -8.51 -9.85
CA GLU A 35 -3.10 -8.84 -9.55
C GLU A 35 -2.27 -8.60 -10.80
N ILE A 36 -1.27 -7.72 -10.70
CA ILE A 36 -0.40 -7.34 -11.81
C ILE A 36 1.00 -7.90 -11.54
N PRO A 37 1.38 -8.99 -12.23
CA PRO A 37 2.71 -9.54 -12.08
C PRO A 37 3.77 -8.63 -12.72
N HIS A 38 4.91 -8.53 -12.07
CA HIS A 38 6.08 -7.83 -12.59
C HIS A 38 7.37 -8.56 -12.26
N SER A 39 8.47 -8.17 -12.90
CA SER A 39 9.79 -8.70 -12.53
C SER A 39 10.12 -8.33 -11.09
N ARG A 40 10.80 -9.24 -10.37
CA ARG A 40 11.15 -9.04 -8.95
C ARG A 40 11.89 -7.71 -8.74
N THR A 41 11.39 -6.87 -7.87
CA THR A 41 11.97 -5.58 -7.49
C THR A 41 11.87 -5.36 -5.99
N PHE A 42 12.84 -4.63 -5.43
CA PHE A 42 12.90 -4.35 -3.98
C PHE A 42 12.52 -2.91 -3.63
N ALA A 43 11.91 -2.19 -4.55
CA ALA A 43 11.45 -0.83 -4.31
C ALA A 43 10.16 -0.55 -5.07
N ALA A 44 9.17 0.05 -4.40
CA ALA A 44 7.86 0.36 -4.98
C ALA A 44 7.95 1.22 -6.25
N ALA A 45 8.88 2.17 -6.33
CA ALA A 45 9.12 2.96 -7.54
C ALA A 45 9.61 2.12 -8.72
N ARG A 46 10.41 1.07 -8.47
CA ARG A 46 10.85 0.11 -9.50
C ARG A 46 9.73 -0.84 -9.90
N ALA A 47 8.90 -1.24 -8.94
CA ALA A 47 7.71 -2.03 -9.22
C ALA A 47 6.75 -1.26 -10.15
N ALA A 48 6.51 0.02 -9.89
CA ALA A 48 5.75 0.89 -10.77
C ALA A 48 6.30 0.91 -12.20
N HIS A 49 7.61 1.09 -12.34
CA HIS A 49 8.28 1.09 -13.65
C HIS A 49 8.16 -0.28 -14.35
N ALA A 50 8.39 -1.37 -13.63
CA ALA A 50 8.30 -2.72 -14.16
C ALA A 50 6.87 -3.12 -14.58
N ALA A 51 5.86 -2.57 -13.91
CA ALA A 51 4.45 -2.76 -14.24
C ALA A 51 3.92 -1.73 -15.26
N HIS A 52 4.76 -0.80 -15.72
CA HIS A 52 4.39 0.28 -16.65
C HIS A 52 3.28 1.21 -16.14
N VAL A 53 3.24 1.46 -14.82
CA VAL A 53 2.30 2.37 -14.17
C VAL A 53 2.98 3.61 -13.60
N SER A 54 2.23 4.69 -13.43
CA SER A 54 2.77 5.94 -12.85
C SER A 54 3.08 5.76 -11.36
N GLY A 55 4.29 6.11 -10.95
CA GLY A 55 4.68 6.08 -9.52
C GLY A 55 3.86 6.99 -8.61
N LYS A 56 3.12 7.95 -9.17
CA LYS A 56 2.17 8.79 -8.41
C LYS A 56 0.94 8.00 -7.96
N ASN A 57 0.55 7.01 -8.75
CA ASN A 57 -0.59 6.14 -8.48
C ASN A 57 -0.19 4.86 -7.75
N VAL A 58 1.09 4.68 -7.43
CA VAL A 58 1.56 3.55 -6.62
C VAL A 58 1.74 4.02 -5.18
N ALA A 59 0.93 3.48 -4.28
CA ALA A 59 1.06 3.69 -2.85
C ALA A 59 2.12 2.75 -2.26
N LYS A 60 2.94 3.28 -1.36
CA LYS A 60 3.89 2.49 -0.55
C LYS A 60 3.65 2.73 0.93
N GLY A 61 3.94 1.71 1.74
CA GLY A 61 3.95 1.79 3.18
C GLY A 61 5.38 1.95 3.72
N VAL A 62 5.55 2.84 4.68
CA VAL A 62 6.82 3.04 5.40
C VAL A 62 6.53 2.96 6.89
N MET A 63 7.12 1.98 7.57
CA MET A 63 6.93 1.83 9.01
C MET A 63 7.75 2.86 9.78
N MET A 64 7.08 3.52 10.71
CA MET A 64 7.62 4.59 11.54
C MET A 64 7.43 4.26 13.02
N ARG A 65 8.33 4.75 13.86
CA ARG A 65 8.07 4.94 15.28
C ARG A 65 7.60 6.37 15.51
N ALA A 66 6.46 6.55 16.14
CA ALA A 66 5.87 7.83 16.50
C ALA A 66 5.70 7.88 18.03
N GLY A 67 6.62 8.55 18.72
CA GLY A 67 6.70 8.45 20.18
C GLY A 67 6.95 7.02 20.64
N ASP A 68 6.02 6.45 21.40
CA ASP A 68 6.07 5.05 21.87
C ASP A 68 5.33 4.07 20.96
N ASP A 69 4.58 4.56 19.98
CA ASP A 69 3.75 3.75 19.09
C ASP A 69 4.41 3.50 17.73
N TYR A 70 3.85 2.53 17.01
CA TYR A 70 4.19 2.25 15.62
C TYR A 70 3.08 2.78 14.71
N VAL A 71 3.46 3.41 13.59
CA VAL A 71 2.52 3.92 12.59
C VAL A 71 3.01 3.59 11.18
N LEU A 72 2.10 3.21 10.31
CA LEU A 72 2.38 3.02 8.89
C LEU A 72 2.12 4.34 8.15
N ALA A 73 3.16 4.96 7.61
CA ALA A 73 3.04 6.11 6.72
C ALA A 73 2.80 5.64 5.29
N VAL A 74 1.68 6.05 4.69
CA VAL A 74 1.25 5.65 3.35
C VAL A 74 1.37 6.85 2.42
N LEU A 75 2.18 6.72 1.36
CA LEU A 75 2.50 7.83 0.46
C LEU A 75 2.79 7.33 -0.97
N PRO A 76 2.78 8.24 -1.99
CA PRO A 76 3.16 7.87 -3.34
C PRO A 76 4.58 7.29 -3.42
N SER A 77 4.78 6.26 -4.23
CA SER A 77 6.09 5.59 -4.36
C SER A 77 7.19 6.50 -4.89
N SER A 78 6.82 7.56 -5.63
CA SER A 78 7.72 8.58 -6.17
C SER A 78 8.16 9.65 -5.15
N ARG A 79 7.65 9.61 -3.92
CA ARG A 79 7.88 10.58 -2.86
C ARG A 79 8.62 9.96 -1.68
N HIS A 80 9.09 10.81 -0.78
CA HIS A 80 9.74 10.43 0.48
C HIS A 80 9.02 11.06 1.68
N VAL A 81 9.14 10.44 2.85
CA VAL A 81 8.56 10.97 4.10
C VAL A 81 9.41 12.14 4.57
N ASP A 82 8.79 13.30 4.74
CA ASP A 82 9.35 14.42 5.51
C ASP A 82 9.04 14.19 7.00
N LEU A 83 10.06 13.78 7.75
CA LEU A 83 9.92 13.44 9.17
C LEU A 83 9.46 14.64 10.02
N ALA A 84 9.90 15.84 9.67
CA ALA A 84 9.53 17.06 10.42
C ALA A 84 8.03 17.38 10.22
N ARG A 85 7.54 17.31 8.99
CA ARG A 85 6.11 17.52 8.69
C ARG A 85 5.24 16.44 9.34
N LEU A 86 5.65 15.19 9.21
CA LEU A 86 4.91 14.07 9.81
C LEU A 86 4.88 14.20 11.32
N GLY A 87 6.01 14.46 11.97
CA GLY A 87 6.10 14.63 13.42
C GLY A 87 5.25 15.81 13.92
N ALA A 88 5.28 16.95 13.21
CA ALA A 88 4.44 18.10 13.52
C ALA A 88 2.95 17.75 13.44
N SER A 89 2.54 16.99 12.42
CA SER A 89 1.15 16.55 12.27
C SER A 89 0.72 15.56 13.34
N LEU A 90 1.59 14.62 13.71
CA LEU A 90 1.29 13.61 14.74
C LEU A 90 1.45 14.16 16.17
N GLY A 91 2.15 15.29 16.34
CA GLY A 91 2.41 15.92 17.64
C GLY A 91 3.46 15.19 18.48
N CYS A 92 4.35 14.43 17.85
CA CYS A 92 5.42 13.67 18.51
C CYS A 92 6.63 13.50 17.60
N ASP A 93 7.75 13.08 18.18
CA ASP A 93 8.93 12.72 17.40
C ASP A 93 8.69 11.43 16.60
N VAL A 94 9.13 11.45 15.34
CA VAL A 94 9.03 10.29 14.45
C VAL A 94 10.40 9.88 13.92
N ARG A 95 10.58 8.57 13.76
CA ARG A 95 11.77 8.00 13.11
C ARG A 95 11.39 6.83 12.19
N LEU A 96 12.21 6.61 11.20
CA LEU A 96 12.09 5.40 10.37
C LEU A 96 12.42 4.15 11.21
N LEU A 97 11.68 3.09 10.99
CA LEU A 97 12.09 1.76 11.42
C LEU A 97 13.08 1.16 10.41
N SER A 98 13.97 0.31 10.90
CA SER A 98 14.73 -0.57 10.03
C SER A 98 13.80 -1.57 9.34
N GLU A 99 14.24 -2.14 8.21
CA GLU A 99 13.45 -3.18 7.53
C GLU A 99 13.21 -4.40 8.42
N ALA A 100 14.15 -4.75 9.30
CA ALA A 100 14.00 -5.85 10.24
C ALA A 100 12.92 -5.55 11.30
N GLU A 101 12.87 -4.32 11.83
CA GLU A 101 11.81 -3.90 12.74
C GLU A 101 10.44 -3.90 12.04
N ALA A 102 10.39 -3.36 10.81
CA ALA A 102 9.15 -3.30 10.03
C ALA A 102 8.60 -4.69 9.68
N ALA A 103 9.46 -5.65 9.33
CA ALA A 103 9.08 -7.02 8.96
C ALA A 103 8.32 -7.75 10.08
N MET A 104 8.53 -7.38 11.34
CA MET A 104 7.81 -7.99 12.47
C MET A 104 6.30 -7.71 12.44
N SER A 105 5.89 -6.63 11.79
CA SER A 105 4.47 -6.26 11.62
C SER A 105 3.81 -6.91 10.40
N PHE A 106 4.60 -7.53 9.51
CA PHE A 106 4.13 -8.13 8.25
C PHE A 106 4.62 -9.59 8.11
N PRO A 107 4.16 -10.50 8.99
CA PRO A 107 4.73 -11.84 9.09
C PRO A 107 4.48 -12.75 7.89
N ASP A 108 3.52 -12.40 7.04
CA ASP A 108 3.13 -13.13 5.83
C ASP A 108 3.59 -12.44 4.53
N CYS A 109 4.48 -11.44 4.65
CA CYS A 109 5.08 -10.76 3.51
C CYS A 109 6.58 -11.11 3.39
N GLU A 110 7.10 -11.04 2.17
CA GLU A 110 8.54 -11.02 1.97
C GLU A 110 9.14 -9.74 2.59
N PHE A 111 10.39 -9.84 3.03
CA PHE A 111 11.11 -8.74 3.67
C PHE A 111 11.12 -7.47 2.80
N GLY A 112 10.57 -6.38 3.32
CA GLY A 112 10.45 -5.11 2.61
C GLY A 112 9.27 -4.97 1.65
N ALA A 113 8.51 -6.04 1.37
CA ALA A 113 7.30 -6.00 0.54
C ALA A 113 6.06 -5.62 1.37
N ILE A 114 6.01 -4.37 1.83
CA ILE A 114 5.00 -3.88 2.77
C ILE A 114 3.75 -3.38 2.03
N PRO A 115 2.57 -4.03 2.19
CA PRO A 115 1.31 -3.48 1.71
C PRO A 115 0.93 -2.21 2.49
N PRO A 116 0.47 -1.14 1.83
CA PRO A 116 0.14 0.13 2.48
C PRO A 116 -1.26 0.16 3.10
N LEU A 117 -1.73 -0.97 3.61
CA LEU A 117 -3.05 -1.15 4.21
C LEU A 117 -2.92 -1.55 5.68
N GLY A 118 -2.78 -0.53 6.56
CA GLY A 118 -2.54 -0.73 7.99
C GLY A 118 -3.60 -1.59 8.67
N GLU A 119 -4.87 -1.42 8.32
CA GLU A 119 -5.96 -2.19 8.92
C GLU A 119 -5.85 -3.70 8.66
N ALA A 120 -5.27 -4.11 7.52
CA ALA A 120 -5.04 -5.52 7.22
C ALA A 120 -4.13 -6.21 8.25
N TYR A 121 -3.34 -5.41 8.98
CA TYR A 121 -2.35 -5.86 9.97
C TYR A 121 -2.60 -5.30 11.37
N GLY A 122 -3.74 -4.64 11.59
CA GLY A 122 -4.10 -4.05 12.87
C GLY A 122 -3.15 -2.91 13.29
N LEU A 123 -2.61 -2.17 12.32
CA LEU A 123 -1.67 -1.06 12.53
C LEU A 123 -2.38 0.28 12.40
N ASP A 124 -2.02 1.22 13.27
CA ASP A 124 -2.33 2.62 13.02
C ASP A 124 -1.60 3.13 11.78
N PHE A 125 -2.25 3.96 11.00
CA PHE A 125 -1.68 4.47 9.77
C PHE A 125 -2.08 5.92 9.47
N VAL A 126 -1.24 6.61 8.70
CA VAL A 126 -1.46 7.96 8.22
C VAL A 126 -1.22 7.99 6.71
N VAL A 127 -2.11 8.66 5.98
CA VAL A 127 -2.07 8.71 4.51
C VAL A 127 -1.67 10.11 4.07
N ASP A 128 -0.78 10.18 3.09
CA ASP A 128 -0.43 11.46 2.47
C ASP A 128 -1.57 11.97 1.59
N ASP A 129 -1.83 13.27 1.67
CA ASP A 129 -2.92 13.93 0.94
C ASP A 129 -2.85 13.71 -0.58
N ASP A 130 -1.66 13.52 -1.16
CA ASP A 130 -1.47 13.26 -2.60
C ASP A 130 -2.15 11.97 -3.06
N LEU A 131 -2.35 10.98 -2.17
CA LEU A 131 -3.07 9.73 -2.48
C LEU A 131 -4.59 9.84 -2.30
N LEU A 132 -5.07 10.96 -1.78
CA LEU A 132 -6.50 11.24 -1.56
C LEU A 132 -7.00 12.39 -2.45
N ASP A 133 -6.11 12.97 -3.26
CA ASP A 133 -6.37 14.15 -4.07
C ASP A 133 -7.57 13.92 -5.01
N SER A 134 -8.41 14.95 -5.14
CA SER A 134 -9.54 15.00 -6.06
C SER A 134 -9.14 14.94 -7.55
N ARG A 135 -7.85 15.08 -7.87
CA ARG A 135 -7.31 14.88 -9.22
C ARG A 135 -7.24 13.42 -9.67
N LEU A 136 -7.34 12.48 -8.72
CA LEU A 136 -7.61 11.09 -9.04
C LEU A 136 -9.07 10.98 -9.46
N HIS A 137 -9.32 10.65 -10.72
CA HIS A 137 -10.66 10.34 -11.19
C HIS A 137 -11.14 9.02 -10.58
N ASP A 138 -12.44 8.83 -10.50
CA ASP A 138 -13.03 7.61 -9.90
C ASP A 138 -12.63 6.34 -10.65
N ASP A 139 -12.37 6.47 -11.96
CA ASP A 139 -11.93 5.38 -12.84
C ASP A 139 -10.39 5.14 -12.80
N ASP A 140 -9.63 5.98 -12.08
CA ASP A 140 -8.21 5.78 -11.90
C ASP A 140 -7.95 4.58 -10.97
N GLU A 141 -6.82 3.93 -11.16
CA GLU A 141 -6.38 2.83 -10.31
C GLU A 141 -5.26 3.28 -9.38
N ILE A 142 -5.32 2.79 -8.14
CA ILE A 142 -4.24 2.84 -7.18
C ILE A 142 -3.60 1.47 -7.12
N TYR A 143 -2.27 1.45 -7.19
CA TYR A 143 -1.46 0.25 -7.17
C TYR A 143 -0.67 0.18 -5.88
N PHE A 144 -0.42 -1.02 -5.39
CA PHE A 144 0.43 -1.23 -4.21
C PHE A 144 0.98 -2.65 -4.15
N GLU A 145 2.02 -2.83 -3.33
CA GLU A 145 2.72 -4.09 -3.15
C GLU A 145 1.81 -5.17 -2.56
N GLY A 146 1.81 -6.35 -3.17
CA GLY A 146 1.01 -7.51 -2.74
C GLY A 146 1.64 -8.33 -1.60
N GLY A 147 2.92 -8.09 -1.29
CA GLY A 147 3.66 -8.77 -0.22
C GLY A 147 4.76 -9.72 -0.69
N ASP A 148 5.09 -9.76 -1.99
CA ASP A 148 6.03 -10.74 -2.57
C ASP A 148 7.11 -10.16 -3.51
N HIS A 149 7.22 -8.85 -3.63
CA HIS A 149 8.11 -8.15 -4.57
C HIS A 149 7.89 -8.48 -6.06
N ARG A 150 6.80 -9.13 -6.42
CA ARG A 150 6.51 -9.60 -7.77
C ARG A 150 5.11 -9.26 -8.25
N THR A 151 4.24 -8.85 -7.33
CA THR A 151 2.83 -8.62 -7.61
C THR A 151 2.40 -7.26 -7.08
N LEU A 152 1.92 -6.40 -7.96
CA LEU A 152 1.15 -5.23 -7.55
C LEU A 152 -0.34 -5.57 -7.53
N ILE A 153 -1.02 -5.03 -6.55
CA ILE A 153 -2.47 -5.03 -6.48
C ILE A 153 -2.97 -3.73 -7.09
N ALA A 154 -3.97 -3.82 -7.96
CA ALA A 154 -4.66 -2.65 -8.53
C ALA A 154 -6.10 -2.62 -8.02
N ILE A 155 -6.51 -1.47 -7.48
CA ILE A 155 -7.89 -1.21 -7.06
C ILE A 155 -8.36 0.13 -7.61
N GLU A 156 -9.66 0.29 -7.78
CA GLU A 156 -10.24 1.57 -8.20
C GLU A 156 -10.02 2.66 -7.12
N ALA A 157 -9.77 3.90 -7.56
CA ALA A 157 -9.55 5.03 -6.67
C ALA A 157 -10.73 5.26 -5.71
N THR A 158 -11.95 4.93 -6.14
CA THR A 158 -13.16 4.97 -5.30
C THR A 158 -13.06 4.03 -4.11
N ASP A 159 -12.63 2.79 -4.34
CA ASP A 159 -12.42 1.79 -3.28
C ASP A 159 -11.27 2.20 -2.37
N TRP A 160 -10.18 2.71 -2.94
CA TRP A 160 -9.06 3.25 -2.17
C TRP A 160 -9.52 4.33 -1.20
N ARG A 161 -10.25 5.36 -1.68
CA ARG A 161 -10.75 6.45 -0.82
C ARG A 161 -11.66 5.92 0.27
N ARG A 162 -12.52 4.95 -0.04
CA ARG A 162 -13.40 4.32 0.93
C ARG A 162 -12.62 3.60 2.02
N MET A 163 -11.58 2.85 1.67
CA MET A 163 -10.73 2.15 2.63
C MET A 163 -9.87 3.11 3.47
N MET A 164 -9.56 4.29 2.94
CA MET A 164 -8.78 5.32 3.64
C MET A 164 -9.65 6.35 4.38
N SER A 165 -10.99 6.21 4.37
CA SER A 165 -11.91 7.23 4.89
C SER A 165 -11.73 7.55 6.37
N ASP A 166 -11.37 6.56 7.18
CA ASP A 166 -11.17 6.69 8.61
C ASP A 166 -9.69 6.93 8.99
N ALA A 167 -8.80 6.95 7.98
CA ALA A 167 -7.39 7.21 8.19
C ALA A 167 -7.13 8.67 8.58
N ARG A 168 -6.16 8.86 9.46
CA ARG A 168 -5.54 10.18 9.62
C ARG A 168 -4.80 10.54 8.34
N HIS A 169 -4.94 11.77 7.84
CA HIS A 169 -4.23 12.22 6.65
C HIS A 169 -3.62 13.60 6.82
N CYS A 170 -2.54 13.85 6.13
CA CYS A 170 -1.84 15.14 6.07
C CYS A 170 -0.79 15.15 4.95
N ALA A 171 -0.35 16.34 4.54
CA ALA A 171 0.70 16.52 3.54
C ALA A 171 2.08 16.35 4.18
N PHE A 172 2.67 15.16 4.11
CA PHE A 172 4.01 14.87 4.65
C PHE A 172 4.99 14.32 3.63
N ALA A 173 4.55 14.04 2.41
CA ALA A 173 5.43 13.55 1.35
C ALA A 173 6.14 14.69 0.61
N VAL A 174 7.40 14.47 0.24
CA VAL A 174 8.25 15.41 -0.50
C VAL A 174 8.96 14.73 -1.66
#